data_ac9fd75f1712b9698c2b13bf6228ab1f
#
_entry.id   ac9fd75f1712b9698c2b13bf6228ab1f
#
_cell.length_a   1.000
_cell.length_b   1.000
_cell.length_c   1.000
_cell.angle_alpha   90.00
_cell.angle_beta   90.00
_cell.angle_gamma   90.00
#
_symmetry.space_group_name_H-M   'P 1'
#
loop_
_entity.id
_entity.type
_entity.pdbx_description
1 polymer ?
#
loop_
_entity_poly.entity_id
_entity_poly.type
_entity_poly.pdbx_seq_one_letter_code
_entity_poly.pdbx_strand_id
1 'polypeptide(L)'
;MNGKDTTPARGAAAFEHLFCRPDPASGELAVPAGAPGLLYGALRSAAGSSNGSATLVHYLNALADDGFDNEALMAELFTALIKRGVLPGEWVADAPTPRAEFLLERIETLLGALETLTGRVAYSELSPAARELFAHLPADRKELVAALERADDFNRGRCFIYRAGLLTPVEPESVKPVEKFFGYAGVRAIYRDHFNDFSSGVCNVPLLIHSLPGYGKTSMVLSHALAADNVTVILPEPAALEGTWEGLISRLLRRPDRRFVLFFDDIETNKVDWYRFRTNVGGAFSPPDNVMVVLSSNYEFPVSILSRGRRLSYPVFDEVRCTEMVEDFLRDFGLKRPPRNLVSLISADYTEEFGQKKFTELSPRTLMRYLSIYGMDRQKRRTIAEMSLGEVITKPDGELFYEFNIELMRSLYGEEYIKKLLKDKLKNL
;
A
#
# COMPACT_ATOMS: atom_id res chain seq x y z
N MET A 1 -32.38 10.61 12.13
CA MET A 1 -31.97 11.91 12.73
C MET A 1 -33.15 12.49 13.55
N ASN A 2 -33.52 11.84 14.65
CA ASN A 2 -34.68 12.28 15.45
C ASN A 2 -34.27 13.32 16.54
N GLY A 3 -34.80 14.54 16.47
CA GLY A 3 -34.78 15.54 17.53
C GLY A 3 -33.65 16.56 17.55
N LYS A 4 -32.74 16.61 16.57
CA LYS A 4 -31.76 17.69 16.48
C LYS A 4 -32.34 18.84 15.64
N ASP A 5 -32.27 20.07 16.17
CA ASP A 5 -32.68 21.26 15.42
C ASP A 5 -31.68 21.51 14.25
N THR A 6 -32.18 21.24 13.04
CA THR A 6 -31.39 21.29 11.78
C THR A 6 -31.63 22.60 11.03
N THR A 7 -31.86 23.70 11.72
CA THR A 7 -32.02 24.99 11.05
C THR A 7 -30.78 25.43 10.30
N PRO A 8 -30.92 26.20 9.20
CA PRO A 8 -29.79 26.75 8.47
C PRO A 8 -28.79 27.54 9.30
N ALA A 9 -29.26 28.25 10.31
CA ALA A 9 -28.40 29.00 11.25
C ALA A 9 -27.48 28.07 12.06
N ARG A 10 -28.00 26.93 12.53
CA ARG A 10 -27.17 25.92 13.21
C ARG A 10 -26.24 25.18 12.24
N GLY A 11 -26.69 24.96 11.02
CA GLY A 11 -25.84 24.44 9.95
C GLY A 11 -24.65 25.35 9.67
N ALA A 12 -24.87 26.67 9.58
CA ALA A 12 -23.78 27.65 9.40
C ALA A 12 -22.80 27.64 10.59
N ALA A 13 -23.31 27.59 11.84
CA ALA A 13 -22.45 27.48 13.01
C ALA A 13 -21.68 26.14 13.05
N ALA A 14 -22.30 25.04 12.66
CA ALA A 14 -21.60 23.75 12.52
C ALA A 14 -20.51 23.79 11.46
N PHE A 15 -20.77 24.42 10.31
CA PHE A 15 -19.77 24.66 9.27
C PHE A 15 -18.57 25.48 9.79
N GLU A 16 -18.83 26.57 10.51
CA GLU A 16 -17.77 27.38 11.11
C GLU A 16 -16.86 26.55 12.03
N HIS A 17 -17.45 25.70 12.84
CA HIS A 17 -16.68 24.78 13.70
C HIS A 17 -15.83 23.77 12.93
N LEU A 18 -16.29 23.29 11.79
CA LEU A 18 -15.60 22.28 11.01
C LEU A 18 -14.50 22.88 10.12
N PHE A 19 -14.79 23.98 9.45
CA PHE A 19 -13.97 24.49 8.33
C PHE A 19 -13.27 25.81 8.61
N CYS A 20 -13.85 26.69 9.44
CA CYS A 20 -13.26 28.01 9.68
C CYS A 20 -12.26 28.00 10.82
N ARG A 21 -11.25 28.86 10.70
CA ARG A 21 -10.29 29.18 11.78
C ARG A 21 -10.32 30.68 12.02
N PRO A 22 -10.18 31.16 13.26
CA PRO A 22 -9.97 32.58 13.49
C PRO A 22 -8.64 33.01 12.86
N ASP A 23 -8.67 34.12 12.14
CA ASP A 23 -7.47 34.77 11.66
C ASP A 23 -6.67 35.28 12.87
N PRO A 24 -5.40 34.91 13.03
CA PRO A 24 -4.60 35.32 14.17
C PRO A 24 -4.40 36.84 14.29
N ALA A 25 -4.53 37.57 13.17
CA ALA A 25 -4.29 39.02 13.13
C ALA A 25 -5.57 39.84 13.37
N SER A 26 -6.72 39.38 12.81
CA SER A 26 -7.98 40.14 12.87
C SER A 26 -9.00 39.53 13.85
N GLY A 27 -8.84 38.25 14.22
CA GLY A 27 -9.83 37.52 15.00
C GLY A 27 -11.09 37.14 14.21
N GLU A 28 -11.19 37.53 12.95
CA GLU A 28 -12.29 37.17 12.06
C GLU A 28 -12.20 35.71 11.60
N LEU A 29 -13.35 35.09 11.34
CA LEU A 29 -13.41 33.72 10.83
C LEU A 29 -13.05 33.72 9.34
N ALA A 30 -11.89 33.15 9.01
CA ALA A 30 -11.51 32.91 7.64
C ALA A 30 -12.37 31.78 7.05
N VAL A 31 -13.20 32.13 6.06
CA VAL A 31 -14.02 31.17 5.31
C VAL A 31 -13.14 30.58 4.19
N PRO A 32 -13.13 29.23 4.02
CA PRO A 32 -12.41 28.62 2.93
C PRO A 32 -12.90 29.10 1.56
N ALA A 33 -12.00 29.20 0.59
CA ALA A 33 -12.37 29.49 -0.80
C ALA A 33 -12.93 28.23 -1.51
N GLY A 34 -13.55 28.41 -2.67
CA GLY A 34 -14.10 27.33 -3.48
C GLY A 34 -15.39 26.72 -2.95
N ALA A 35 -15.61 25.43 -3.20
CA ALA A 35 -16.85 24.73 -2.86
C ALA A 35 -17.26 24.84 -1.37
N PRO A 36 -16.35 24.70 -0.38
CA PRO A 36 -16.71 24.94 1.02
C PRO A 36 -17.24 26.37 1.28
N GLY A 37 -16.69 27.38 0.61
CA GLY A 37 -17.15 28.78 0.71
C GLY A 37 -18.55 28.96 0.14
N LEU A 38 -18.85 28.36 -0.98
CA LEU A 38 -20.19 28.35 -1.60
C LEU A 38 -21.23 27.69 -0.67
N LEU A 39 -20.87 26.55 -0.07
CA LEU A 39 -21.70 25.84 0.89
C LEU A 39 -22.04 26.72 2.11
N TYR A 40 -21.03 27.40 2.65
CA TYR A 40 -21.22 28.36 3.73
C TYR A 40 -22.13 29.52 3.33
N GLY A 41 -21.93 30.06 2.12
CA GLY A 41 -22.78 31.11 1.54
C GLY A 41 -24.24 30.70 1.46
N ALA A 42 -24.53 29.46 1.02
CA ALA A 42 -25.85 28.88 0.97
C ALA A 42 -26.52 28.83 2.37
N LEU A 43 -25.78 28.31 3.37
CA LEU A 43 -26.29 28.22 4.77
C LEU A 43 -26.57 29.58 5.40
N ARG A 44 -25.66 30.54 5.19
CA ARG A 44 -25.82 31.92 5.70
C ARG A 44 -26.95 32.66 5.03
N SER A 45 -27.07 32.55 3.69
CA SER A 45 -28.18 33.17 2.94
C SER A 45 -29.53 32.65 3.43
N ALA A 46 -29.64 31.36 3.64
CA ALA A 46 -30.89 30.73 4.16
C ALA A 46 -31.19 31.07 5.62
N ALA A 47 -30.18 31.40 6.41
CA ALA A 47 -30.33 31.81 7.82
C ALA A 47 -30.80 33.26 7.98
N GLY A 48 -30.52 34.13 6.98
CA GLY A 48 -30.60 35.58 7.12
C GLY A 48 -31.87 36.26 6.61
N SER A 49 -32.76 35.66 5.78
CA SER A 49 -33.89 36.36 5.22
C SER A 49 -35.00 35.50 4.59
N SER A 50 -36.21 36.06 4.54
CA SER A 50 -37.41 35.55 3.86
C SER A 50 -37.34 35.64 2.30
N ASN A 51 -36.35 36.28 1.72
CA ASN A 51 -36.22 36.52 0.25
C ASN A 51 -35.01 35.77 -0.39
N GLY A 52 -34.45 34.80 0.29
CA GLY A 52 -33.20 34.16 -0.13
C GLY A 52 -33.30 33.02 -1.15
N SER A 53 -34.48 32.71 -1.70
CA SER A 53 -34.64 31.53 -2.57
C SER A 53 -33.74 31.57 -3.83
N ALA A 54 -33.73 32.68 -4.56
CA ALA A 54 -32.92 32.80 -5.76
C ALA A 54 -31.40 32.78 -5.50
N THR A 55 -30.96 33.41 -4.41
CA THR A 55 -29.56 33.39 -3.98
C THR A 55 -29.15 32.00 -3.52
N LEU A 56 -30.04 31.29 -2.80
CA LEU A 56 -29.82 29.92 -2.36
C LEU A 56 -29.68 28.97 -3.56
N VAL A 57 -30.60 29.06 -4.55
CA VAL A 57 -30.55 28.30 -5.79
C VAL A 57 -29.23 28.53 -6.51
N HIS A 58 -28.82 29.81 -6.59
CA HIS A 58 -27.52 30.15 -7.21
C HIS A 58 -26.35 29.43 -6.53
N TYR A 59 -26.25 29.49 -5.20
CA TYR A 59 -25.16 28.79 -4.47
C TYR A 59 -25.19 27.28 -4.66
N LEU A 60 -26.37 26.66 -4.60
CA LEU A 60 -26.54 25.21 -4.73
C LEU A 60 -26.18 24.71 -6.13
N ASN A 61 -26.59 25.46 -7.17
CA ASN A 61 -26.24 25.12 -8.54
C ASN A 61 -24.75 25.37 -8.82
N ALA A 62 -24.18 26.48 -8.34
CA ALA A 62 -22.76 26.75 -8.49
C ALA A 62 -21.87 25.69 -7.85
N LEU A 63 -22.25 25.16 -6.69
CA LEU A 63 -21.56 24.02 -6.05
C LEU A 63 -21.48 22.82 -6.98
N ALA A 64 -22.60 22.43 -7.57
CA ALA A 64 -22.68 21.27 -8.44
C ALA A 64 -22.03 21.50 -9.80
N ASP A 65 -22.15 22.72 -10.36
CA ASP A 65 -21.51 23.10 -11.62
C ASP A 65 -19.98 23.10 -11.55
N ASP A 66 -19.41 23.34 -10.35
CA ASP A 66 -17.97 23.17 -10.05
C ASP A 66 -17.56 21.68 -9.92
N GLY A 67 -18.47 20.73 -10.14
CA GLY A 67 -18.21 19.29 -10.01
C GLY A 67 -18.15 18.80 -8.57
N PHE A 68 -18.70 19.56 -7.62
CA PHE A 68 -18.77 19.19 -6.22
C PHE A 68 -19.94 18.24 -5.99
N ASP A 69 -19.66 16.97 -5.95
CA ASP A 69 -20.62 15.88 -5.73
C ASP A 69 -20.65 15.40 -4.26
N ASN A 70 -21.41 14.37 -4.00
CA ASN A 70 -21.52 13.79 -2.66
C ASN A 70 -20.20 13.19 -2.17
N GLU A 71 -19.41 12.58 -3.06
CA GLU A 71 -18.10 12.04 -2.69
C GLU A 71 -17.14 13.17 -2.30
N ALA A 72 -17.14 14.28 -3.05
CA ALA A 72 -16.35 15.46 -2.73
C ALA A 72 -16.75 16.08 -1.40
N LEU A 73 -18.04 16.16 -1.10
CA LEU A 73 -18.55 16.62 0.19
C LEU A 73 -18.04 15.73 1.34
N MET A 74 -18.15 14.41 1.21
CA MET A 74 -17.66 13.48 2.23
C MET A 74 -16.14 13.58 2.39
N ALA A 75 -15.39 13.75 1.31
CA ALA A 75 -13.93 13.94 1.35
C ALA A 75 -13.53 15.24 2.08
N GLU A 76 -14.27 16.32 1.88
CA GLU A 76 -14.05 17.58 2.62
C GLU A 76 -14.38 17.43 4.11
N LEU A 77 -15.49 16.77 4.46
CA LEU A 77 -15.85 16.49 5.85
C LEU A 77 -14.83 15.58 6.53
N PHE A 78 -14.39 14.53 5.87
CA PHE A 78 -13.29 13.68 6.32
C PHE A 78 -12.02 14.49 6.57
N THR A 79 -11.63 15.32 5.61
CA THR A 79 -10.45 16.19 5.72
C THR A 79 -10.60 17.17 6.90
N ALA A 80 -11.79 17.69 7.14
CA ALA A 80 -12.05 18.59 8.27
C ALA A 80 -11.87 17.88 9.62
N LEU A 81 -12.33 16.64 9.77
CA LEU A 81 -12.13 15.82 10.97
C LEU A 81 -10.62 15.61 11.23
N ILE A 82 -9.89 15.18 10.22
CA ILE A 82 -8.43 14.95 10.33
C ILE A 82 -7.70 16.25 10.72
N LYS A 83 -8.00 17.38 10.07
CA LYS A 83 -7.44 18.69 10.42
C LYS A 83 -7.73 19.11 11.85
N ARG A 84 -8.80 18.61 12.43
CA ARG A 84 -9.19 18.83 13.84
C ARG A 84 -8.58 17.79 14.78
N GLY A 85 -7.73 16.89 14.25
CA GLY A 85 -6.98 15.88 15.01
C GLY A 85 -7.84 14.71 15.47
N VAL A 86 -8.90 14.38 14.75
CA VAL A 86 -9.70 13.18 14.99
C VAL A 86 -9.38 12.16 13.91
N LEU A 87 -8.90 10.99 14.33
CA LEU A 87 -8.48 9.93 13.41
C LEU A 87 -9.63 8.94 13.12
N PRO A 88 -9.60 8.24 11.97
CA PRO A 88 -10.66 7.30 11.60
C PRO A 88 -11.02 6.28 12.69
N GLY A 89 -10.02 5.68 13.35
CA GLY A 89 -10.23 4.73 14.44
C GLY A 89 -11.00 5.28 15.65
N GLU A 90 -11.09 6.63 15.81
CA GLU A 90 -11.78 7.25 16.94
C GLU A 90 -13.29 7.35 16.72
N TRP A 91 -13.79 7.30 15.46
CA TRP A 91 -15.23 7.38 15.17
C TRP A 91 -15.84 6.05 14.74
N VAL A 92 -15.01 5.07 14.35
CA VAL A 92 -15.45 3.72 13.97
C VAL A 92 -15.65 2.82 15.20
N ALA A 93 -15.04 3.18 16.33
CA ALA A 93 -15.18 2.43 17.58
C ALA A 93 -16.64 2.39 18.05
N ASP A 94 -17.02 1.31 18.75
CA ASP A 94 -18.36 1.18 19.38
C ASP A 94 -18.67 2.34 20.33
N ALA A 95 -17.64 3.02 20.84
CA ALA A 95 -17.72 4.24 21.64
C ALA A 95 -16.71 5.27 21.11
N PRO A 96 -17.14 6.21 20.26
CA PRO A 96 -16.30 7.30 19.80
C PRO A 96 -15.70 8.13 20.95
N THR A 97 -14.50 8.69 20.74
CA THR A 97 -13.95 9.63 21.73
C THR A 97 -14.89 10.86 21.86
N PRO A 98 -14.93 11.54 23.01
CA PRO A 98 -15.80 12.72 23.19
C PRO A 98 -15.57 13.79 22.13
N ARG A 99 -14.35 13.92 21.62
CA ARG A 99 -14.00 14.84 20.55
C ARG A 99 -14.54 14.39 19.19
N ALA A 100 -14.41 13.13 18.87
CA ALA A 100 -14.97 12.54 17.65
C ALA A 100 -16.51 12.66 17.68
N GLU A 101 -17.14 12.32 18.78
CA GLU A 101 -18.58 12.45 18.96
C GLU A 101 -19.06 13.88 18.74
N PHE A 102 -18.41 14.85 19.37
CA PHE A 102 -18.75 16.27 19.19
C PHE A 102 -18.67 16.70 17.72
N LEU A 103 -17.59 16.32 16.99
CA LEU A 103 -17.42 16.71 15.58
C LEU A 103 -18.40 15.97 14.66
N LEU A 104 -18.67 14.70 14.90
CA LEU A 104 -19.68 13.95 14.16
C LEU A 104 -21.09 14.56 14.34
N GLU A 105 -21.44 15.01 15.56
CA GLU A 105 -22.69 15.73 15.80
C GLU A 105 -22.78 17.05 15.01
N ARG A 106 -21.63 17.74 14.81
CA ARG A 106 -21.59 18.94 13.95
C ARG A 106 -21.80 18.60 12.49
N ILE A 107 -21.23 17.50 12.02
CA ILE A 107 -21.46 17.02 10.65
C ILE A 107 -22.93 16.64 10.45
N GLU A 108 -23.54 15.90 11.36
CA GLU A 108 -24.96 15.56 11.29
C GLU A 108 -25.84 16.81 11.26
N THR A 109 -25.51 17.82 12.07
CA THR A 109 -26.21 19.10 12.09
C THR A 109 -26.10 19.83 10.77
N LEU A 110 -24.90 19.81 10.16
CA LEU A 110 -24.63 20.40 8.85
C LEU A 110 -25.43 19.68 7.74
N LEU A 111 -25.37 18.35 7.71
CA LEU A 111 -26.09 17.54 6.70
C LEU A 111 -27.61 17.71 6.82
N GLY A 112 -28.15 17.70 8.02
CA GLY A 112 -29.57 17.96 8.25
C GLY A 112 -30.00 19.38 7.87
N ALA A 113 -29.13 20.38 8.06
CA ALA A 113 -29.37 21.73 7.54
C ALA A 113 -29.39 21.75 6.01
N LEU A 114 -28.48 21.05 5.33
CA LEU A 114 -28.46 20.92 3.88
C LEU A 114 -29.76 20.25 3.35
N GLU A 115 -30.19 19.17 3.97
CA GLU A 115 -31.48 18.54 3.66
C GLU A 115 -32.64 19.51 3.81
N THR A 116 -32.64 20.31 4.87
CA THR A 116 -33.67 21.35 5.11
C THR A 116 -33.62 22.44 4.02
N LEU A 117 -32.44 22.82 3.53
CA LEU A 117 -32.25 23.79 2.45
C LEU A 117 -32.89 23.28 1.16
N THR A 118 -32.62 22.02 0.80
CA THR A 118 -33.19 21.44 -0.43
C THR A 118 -34.71 21.37 -0.39
N GLY A 119 -35.32 21.16 0.79
CA GLY A 119 -36.76 21.21 0.99
C GLY A 119 -37.39 22.61 0.86
N ARG A 120 -36.57 23.68 0.92
CA ARG A 120 -37.02 25.08 0.76
C ARG A 120 -36.98 25.60 -0.69
N VAL A 121 -36.35 24.86 -1.58
CA VAL A 121 -36.21 25.22 -2.98
C VAL A 121 -37.07 24.29 -3.82
N ALA A 122 -37.76 24.85 -4.83
CA ALA A 122 -38.49 24.00 -5.76
C ALA A 122 -37.50 23.10 -6.51
N TYR A 123 -37.76 21.80 -6.53
CA TYR A 123 -36.87 20.79 -7.15
C TYR A 123 -36.57 21.11 -8.63
N SER A 124 -37.51 21.82 -9.31
CA SER A 124 -37.36 22.28 -10.69
C SER A 124 -36.32 23.40 -10.87
N GLU A 125 -35.96 24.12 -9.80
CA GLU A 125 -34.99 25.22 -9.85
C GLU A 125 -33.56 24.76 -9.64
N LEU A 126 -33.38 23.53 -9.11
CA LEU A 126 -32.07 22.91 -8.96
C LEU A 126 -31.58 22.30 -10.28
N SER A 127 -30.29 22.46 -10.58
CA SER A 127 -29.64 21.75 -11.70
C SER A 127 -29.69 20.25 -11.46
N PRO A 128 -29.57 19.40 -12.52
CA PRO A 128 -29.49 17.95 -12.35
C PRO A 128 -28.37 17.53 -11.41
N ALA A 129 -27.20 18.16 -11.51
CA ALA A 129 -26.06 17.89 -10.66
C ALA A 129 -26.31 18.28 -9.18
N ALA A 130 -26.97 19.41 -8.92
CA ALA A 130 -27.35 19.81 -7.56
C ALA A 130 -28.37 18.84 -6.94
N ARG A 131 -29.28 18.29 -7.74
CA ARG A 131 -30.24 17.27 -7.27
C ARG A 131 -29.50 15.99 -6.87
N GLU A 132 -28.55 15.56 -7.67
CA GLU A 132 -27.71 14.37 -7.41
C GLU A 132 -26.87 14.51 -6.14
N LEU A 133 -26.21 15.66 -5.96
CA LEU A 133 -25.44 15.97 -4.77
C LEU A 133 -26.25 15.74 -3.48
N PHE A 134 -27.51 16.18 -3.44
CA PHE A 134 -28.33 16.13 -2.24
C PHE A 134 -29.21 14.88 -2.14
N ALA A 135 -29.38 14.11 -3.23
CA ALA A 135 -30.19 12.89 -3.23
C ALA A 135 -29.61 11.78 -2.36
N HIS A 136 -28.30 11.79 -2.14
CA HIS A 136 -27.55 10.71 -1.49
C HIS A 136 -26.84 11.12 -0.21
N LEU A 137 -27.34 12.16 0.48
CA LEU A 137 -26.82 12.50 1.81
C LEU A 137 -27.05 11.35 2.80
N PRO A 138 -26.08 11.04 3.67
CA PRO A 138 -26.26 10.02 4.71
C PRO A 138 -27.47 10.29 5.58
N ALA A 139 -28.39 9.33 5.71
CA ALA A 139 -29.63 9.46 6.46
C ALA A 139 -29.42 9.26 7.98
N ASP A 140 -28.39 8.53 8.37
CA ASP A 140 -28.08 8.25 9.78
C ASP A 140 -26.56 8.24 10.04
N ARG A 141 -26.21 8.08 11.32
CA ARG A 141 -24.81 8.03 11.80
C ARG A 141 -24.03 6.88 11.15
N LYS A 142 -24.64 5.74 10.94
CA LYS A 142 -23.97 4.56 10.36
C LYS A 142 -23.62 4.78 8.89
N GLU A 143 -24.55 5.34 8.13
CA GLU A 143 -24.32 5.72 6.74
C GLU A 143 -23.27 6.84 6.63
N LEU A 144 -23.30 7.83 7.55
CA LEU A 144 -22.29 8.89 7.60
C LEU A 144 -20.90 8.31 7.85
N VAL A 145 -20.72 7.46 8.85
CA VAL A 145 -19.43 6.84 9.15
C VAL A 145 -18.93 6.03 7.94
N ALA A 146 -19.80 5.21 7.33
CA ALA A 146 -19.45 4.44 6.16
C ALA A 146 -19.08 5.33 4.94
N ALA A 147 -19.72 6.49 4.78
CA ALA A 147 -19.40 7.45 3.73
C ALA A 147 -18.03 8.13 3.99
N LEU A 148 -17.76 8.52 5.24
CA LEU A 148 -16.47 9.09 5.63
C LEU A 148 -15.32 8.07 5.47
N GLU A 149 -15.55 6.79 5.77
CA GLU A 149 -14.57 5.73 5.55
C GLU A 149 -14.26 5.53 4.06
N ARG A 150 -15.29 5.59 3.19
CA ARG A 150 -15.09 5.52 1.73
C ARG A 150 -14.36 6.75 1.19
N ALA A 151 -14.51 7.91 1.82
CA ALA A 151 -13.84 9.15 1.44
C ALA A 151 -12.34 9.19 1.81
N ASP A 152 -11.87 8.26 2.65
CA ASP A 152 -10.44 8.09 2.90
C ASP A 152 -9.75 7.39 1.72
N ASP A 153 -8.94 8.12 1.01
CA ASP A 153 -8.14 7.58 -0.11
C ASP A 153 -7.41 6.28 0.27
N PHE A 154 -6.91 6.18 1.49
CA PHE A 154 -6.09 5.06 1.94
C PHE A 154 -6.88 3.83 2.40
N ASN A 155 -8.20 3.93 2.51
CA ASN A 155 -9.06 2.76 2.75
C ASN A 155 -9.32 1.95 1.48
N ARG A 156 -9.01 2.52 0.31
CA ARG A 156 -9.18 1.86 -0.99
C ARG A 156 -8.12 0.80 -1.29
N GLY A 157 -7.05 0.69 -0.48
CA GLY A 157 -5.98 -0.28 -0.67
C GLY A 157 -4.72 0.04 0.11
N ARG A 158 -3.69 -0.79 -0.11
CA ARG A 158 -2.36 -0.62 0.52
C ARG A 158 -1.25 -0.29 -0.49
N CYS A 159 -1.59 -0.17 -1.77
CA CYS A 159 -0.65 0.24 -2.80
C CYS A 159 -1.33 1.24 -3.74
N PHE A 160 -0.64 2.33 -4.06
CA PHE A 160 -1.16 3.43 -4.86
C PHE A 160 -0.13 3.90 -5.89
N ILE A 161 -0.60 4.30 -7.06
CA ILE A 161 0.18 5.11 -8.00
C ILE A 161 -0.14 6.58 -7.71
N TYR A 162 0.91 7.41 -7.60
CA TYR A 162 0.77 8.86 -7.50
C TYR A 162 1.11 9.51 -8.84
N ARG A 163 0.08 10.11 -9.47
CA ARG A 163 0.19 10.74 -10.78
C ARG A 163 -0.59 12.06 -10.81
N ALA A 164 0.03 13.13 -11.25
CA ALA A 164 -0.61 14.44 -11.42
C ALA A 164 -1.43 14.90 -10.20
N GLY A 165 -0.93 14.64 -8.98
CA GLY A 165 -1.62 15.01 -7.74
C GLY A 165 -2.66 14.01 -7.25
N LEU A 166 -2.97 12.97 -8.02
CA LEU A 166 -3.96 11.95 -7.68
C LEU A 166 -3.31 10.67 -7.15
N LEU A 167 -3.96 10.05 -6.17
CA LEU A 167 -3.65 8.72 -5.65
C LEU A 167 -4.65 7.71 -6.24
N THR A 168 -4.17 6.81 -7.07
CA THR A 168 -4.98 5.75 -7.67
C THR A 168 -4.63 4.42 -7.00
N PRO A 169 -5.57 3.72 -6.35
CA PRO A 169 -5.30 2.42 -5.76
C PRO A 169 -4.95 1.41 -6.87
N VAL A 170 -3.97 0.58 -6.58
CA VAL A 170 -3.57 -0.51 -7.46
C VAL A 170 -3.41 -1.78 -6.63
N GLU A 171 -3.90 -2.89 -7.17
CA GLU A 171 -3.50 -4.19 -6.69
C GLU A 171 -2.25 -4.59 -7.49
N PRO A 172 -1.07 -4.63 -6.85
CA PRO A 172 0.12 -5.05 -7.57
C PRO A 172 -0.08 -6.50 -8.01
N GLU A 173 -0.29 -6.67 -9.32
CA GLU A 173 -0.39 -8.01 -9.92
C GLU A 173 0.82 -8.82 -9.50
N SER A 174 0.58 -9.96 -8.84
CA SER A 174 1.62 -10.91 -8.45
C SER A 174 2.66 -10.45 -7.40
N VAL A 175 2.27 -9.72 -6.35
CA VAL A 175 3.15 -9.60 -5.17
C VAL A 175 3.31 -10.99 -4.56
N LYS A 176 4.50 -11.57 -4.74
CA LYS A 176 4.81 -12.88 -4.18
C LYS A 176 4.90 -12.77 -2.65
N PRO A 177 4.41 -13.76 -1.89
CA PRO A 177 4.73 -13.87 -0.47
C PRO A 177 6.24 -13.84 -0.25
N VAL A 178 6.69 -13.24 0.86
CA VAL A 178 8.13 -13.08 1.16
C VAL A 178 8.87 -14.41 1.23
N GLU A 179 8.18 -15.49 1.56
CA GLU A 179 8.70 -16.85 1.65
C GLU A 179 9.00 -17.45 0.26
N LYS A 180 8.40 -16.91 -0.79
CA LYS A 180 8.59 -17.38 -2.18
C LYS A 180 9.77 -16.76 -2.91
N PHE A 181 10.61 -15.98 -2.19
CA PHE A 181 11.89 -15.51 -2.71
C PHE A 181 13.00 -16.46 -2.29
N PHE A 182 13.77 -16.91 -3.26
CA PHE A 182 14.85 -17.88 -3.07
C PHE A 182 16.22 -17.21 -3.12
N GLY A 183 17.14 -17.72 -2.32
CA GLY A 183 18.49 -17.18 -2.18
C GLY A 183 18.55 -15.80 -1.52
N TYR A 184 19.70 -15.20 -1.50
CA TYR A 184 19.95 -13.86 -0.98
C TYR A 184 19.41 -13.65 0.46
N ALA A 185 19.57 -14.66 1.33
CA ALA A 185 19.01 -14.63 2.69
C ALA A 185 19.41 -13.36 3.47
N GLY A 186 20.67 -12.90 3.34
CA GLY A 186 21.13 -11.66 3.96
C GLY A 186 20.42 -10.41 3.44
N VAL A 187 20.16 -10.34 2.13
CA VAL A 187 19.41 -9.23 1.50
C VAL A 187 17.96 -9.25 1.99
N ARG A 188 17.31 -10.41 1.98
CA ARG A 188 15.94 -10.57 2.49
C ARG A 188 15.81 -10.17 3.96
N ALA A 189 16.80 -10.52 4.79
CA ALA A 189 16.84 -10.11 6.20
C ALA A 189 16.89 -8.59 6.34
N ILE A 190 17.71 -7.89 5.52
CA ILE A 190 17.79 -6.43 5.54
C ILE A 190 16.46 -5.79 5.17
N TYR A 191 15.74 -6.30 4.15
CA TYR A 191 14.41 -5.81 3.80
C TYR A 191 13.43 -6.00 4.95
N ARG A 192 13.31 -7.23 5.46
CA ARG A 192 12.41 -7.56 6.56
C ARG A 192 12.65 -6.65 7.76
N ASP A 193 13.90 -6.55 8.21
CA ASP A 193 14.26 -5.80 9.41
C ASP A 193 14.00 -4.30 9.20
N HIS A 194 14.33 -3.75 8.02
CA HIS A 194 14.13 -2.33 7.72
C HIS A 194 12.65 -1.93 7.64
N PHE A 195 11.81 -2.75 7.01
CA PHE A 195 10.37 -2.48 6.93
C PHE A 195 9.66 -2.72 8.27
N ASN A 196 10.10 -3.69 9.08
CA ASN A 196 9.60 -3.88 10.43
C ASN A 196 9.97 -2.73 11.37
N ASP A 197 11.21 -2.25 11.31
CA ASP A 197 11.67 -1.07 12.06
C ASP A 197 10.84 0.17 11.67
N PHE A 198 10.55 0.34 10.39
CA PHE A 198 9.70 1.43 9.91
C PHE A 198 8.26 1.27 10.38
N SER A 199 7.66 0.09 10.22
CA SER A 199 6.30 -0.22 10.66
C SER A 199 6.11 0.07 12.15
N SER A 200 7.08 -0.31 12.98
CA SER A 200 7.05 -0.05 14.43
C SER A 200 7.44 1.38 14.84
N GLY A 201 7.83 2.23 13.88
CA GLY A 201 8.19 3.63 14.14
C GLY A 201 9.58 3.84 14.71
N VAL A 202 10.43 2.83 14.67
CA VAL A 202 11.82 2.90 15.18
C VAL A 202 12.72 3.64 14.20
N CYS A 203 12.48 3.52 12.88
CA CYS A 203 13.36 4.06 11.86
C CYS A 203 12.57 4.46 10.61
N ASN A 204 12.86 5.65 10.05
CA ASN A 204 12.36 6.11 8.75
C ASN A 204 13.50 6.48 7.77
N VAL A 205 14.70 6.00 8.03
CA VAL A 205 15.89 6.24 7.18
C VAL A 205 15.62 5.72 5.77
N PRO A 206 15.90 6.51 4.72
CA PRO A 206 15.71 6.08 3.35
C PRO A 206 16.47 4.79 3.01
N LEU A 207 15.86 3.91 2.21
CA LEU A 207 16.50 2.69 1.71
C LEU A 207 16.95 2.89 0.26
N LEU A 208 18.25 2.73 0.02
CA LEU A 208 18.91 2.94 -1.27
C LEU A 208 19.33 1.58 -1.83
N ILE A 209 18.64 1.10 -2.86
CA ILE A 209 18.79 -0.25 -3.39
C ILE A 209 19.51 -0.17 -4.73
N HIS A 210 20.66 -0.82 -4.80
CA HIS A 210 21.44 -0.95 -6.02
C HIS A 210 21.66 -2.41 -6.39
N SER A 211 21.32 -2.78 -7.62
CA SER A 211 21.71 -4.08 -8.23
C SER A 211 21.57 -4.02 -9.74
N LEU A 212 22.14 -5.00 -10.42
CA LEU A 212 21.90 -5.21 -11.84
C LEU A 212 20.40 -5.48 -12.13
N PRO A 213 19.96 -5.29 -13.39
CA PRO A 213 18.62 -5.71 -13.81
C PRO A 213 18.37 -7.19 -13.52
N GLY A 214 17.11 -7.58 -13.27
CA GLY A 214 16.76 -8.98 -13.07
C GLY A 214 16.94 -9.53 -11.65
N TYR A 215 17.38 -8.71 -10.68
CA TYR A 215 17.58 -9.14 -9.29
C TYR A 215 16.32 -9.07 -8.41
N GLY A 216 15.20 -8.62 -8.98
CA GLY A 216 13.90 -8.62 -8.27
C GLY A 216 13.69 -7.50 -7.27
N LYS A 217 14.41 -6.36 -7.41
CA LYS A 217 14.29 -5.18 -6.52
C LYS A 217 12.83 -4.78 -6.25
N THR A 218 12.09 -4.51 -7.32
CA THR A 218 10.68 -4.10 -7.26
C THR A 218 9.82 -5.08 -6.46
N SER A 219 9.91 -6.36 -6.82
CA SER A 219 9.12 -7.40 -6.15
C SER A 219 9.49 -7.56 -4.67
N MET A 220 10.79 -7.47 -4.33
CA MET A 220 11.28 -7.54 -2.94
C MET A 220 10.76 -6.37 -2.10
N VAL A 221 10.85 -5.13 -2.64
CA VAL A 221 10.31 -3.95 -1.93
C VAL A 221 8.82 -4.10 -1.69
N LEU A 222 8.03 -4.38 -2.74
CA LEU A 222 6.59 -4.50 -2.61
C LEU A 222 6.18 -5.61 -1.65
N SER A 223 6.80 -6.79 -1.77
CA SER A 223 6.47 -7.93 -0.91
C SER A 223 6.77 -7.67 0.57
N HIS A 224 7.96 -7.14 0.88
CA HIS A 224 8.33 -6.89 2.28
C HIS A 224 7.60 -5.67 2.87
N ALA A 225 7.39 -4.61 2.08
CA ALA A 225 6.65 -3.44 2.54
C ALA A 225 5.17 -3.78 2.80
N LEU A 226 4.53 -4.55 1.91
CA LEU A 226 3.13 -4.95 2.09
C LEU A 226 2.93 -6.08 3.10
N ALA A 227 3.98 -6.83 3.44
CA ALA A 227 3.95 -7.81 4.53
C ALA A 227 4.07 -7.14 5.91
N ALA A 228 4.65 -5.94 6.00
CA ALA A 228 4.73 -5.19 7.25
C ALA A 228 3.38 -4.58 7.62
N ASP A 229 3.04 -4.55 8.91
CA ASP A 229 1.80 -3.99 9.41
C ASP A 229 1.74 -2.47 9.20
N ASN A 230 0.52 -1.95 8.93
CA ASN A 230 0.24 -0.51 8.78
C ASN A 230 1.04 0.22 7.68
N VAL A 231 1.76 -0.50 6.81
CA VAL A 231 2.51 0.09 5.71
C VAL A 231 1.65 0.21 4.47
N THR A 232 1.62 1.39 3.89
CA THR A 232 1.00 1.71 2.59
C THR A 232 2.11 2.13 1.62
N VAL A 233 2.15 1.51 0.44
CA VAL A 233 3.14 1.81 -0.58
C VAL A 233 2.56 2.80 -1.59
N ILE A 234 3.31 3.84 -1.89
CA ILE A 234 3.00 4.80 -2.94
C ILE A 234 4.10 4.74 -3.99
N LEU A 235 3.69 4.55 -5.23
CA LEU A 235 4.55 4.51 -6.41
C LEU A 235 4.42 5.84 -7.16
N PRO A 236 5.29 6.83 -6.90
CA PRO A 236 5.27 8.07 -7.64
C PRO A 236 5.78 7.84 -9.07
N GLU A 237 5.19 8.56 -10.03
CA GLU A 237 5.74 8.57 -11.39
C GLU A 237 7.16 9.16 -11.42
N PRO A 238 8.00 8.78 -12.41
CA PRO A 238 9.33 9.35 -12.56
C PRO A 238 9.34 10.89 -12.65
N ALA A 239 8.33 11.47 -13.30
CA ALA A 239 8.17 12.92 -13.37
C ALA A 239 7.97 13.58 -11.99
N ALA A 240 7.49 12.85 -11.00
CA ALA A 240 7.36 13.35 -9.64
C ALA A 240 8.71 13.62 -8.97
N LEU A 241 9.82 13.00 -9.43
CA LEU A 241 11.17 13.32 -8.92
C LEU A 241 11.54 14.79 -9.14
N GLU A 242 11.00 15.41 -10.17
CA GLU A 242 11.25 16.82 -10.53
C GLU A 242 10.16 17.78 -10.02
N GLY A 243 9.02 17.23 -9.55
CA GLY A 243 7.87 17.98 -9.08
C GLY A 243 7.97 18.46 -7.63
N THR A 244 6.95 19.19 -7.17
CA THR A 244 6.77 19.52 -5.74
C THR A 244 5.94 18.45 -5.06
N TRP A 245 6.35 18.07 -3.84
CA TRP A 245 5.72 16.99 -3.08
C TRP A 245 4.89 17.48 -1.91
N GLU A 246 4.84 18.81 -1.73
CA GLU A 246 4.17 19.41 -0.58
C GLU A 246 2.73 18.92 -0.42
N GLY A 247 1.98 18.84 -1.53
CA GLY A 247 0.61 18.36 -1.53
C GLY A 247 0.52 16.89 -1.10
N LEU A 248 1.38 16.02 -1.63
CA LEU A 248 1.43 14.61 -1.25
C LEU A 248 1.84 14.47 0.23
N ILE A 249 2.97 15.04 0.62
CA ILE A 249 3.48 14.96 2.00
C ILE A 249 2.43 15.50 2.98
N SER A 250 1.76 16.61 2.66
CA SER A 250 0.67 17.15 3.49
C SER A 250 -0.50 16.17 3.66
N ARG A 251 -0.83 15.37 2.63
CA ARG A 251 -1.85 14.31 2.73
C ARG A 251 -1.37 13.17 3.64
N LEU A 252 -0.12 12.73 3.50
CA LEU A 252 0.45 11.65 4.31
C LEU A 252 0.58 12.03 5.78
N LEU A 253 0.95 13.28 6.07
CA LEU A 253 1.02 13.82 7.44
C LEU A 253 -0.34 13.86 8.16
N ARG A 254 -1.44 13.89 7.41
CA ARG A 254 -2.80 13.82 8.00
C ARG A 254 -3.16 12.42 8.50
N ARG A 255 -2.36 11.41 8.20
CA ARG A 255 -2.57 10.03 8.63
C ARG A 255 -1.38 9.52 9.44
N PRO A 256 -1.16 10.08 10.65
CA PRO A 256 -0.08 9.67 11.54
C PRO A 256 -0.23 8.23 12.06
N ASP A 257 -1.43 7.66 11.95
CA ASP A 257 -1.77 6.28 12.27
C ASP A 257 -1.27 5.27 11.22
N ARG A 258 -0.85 5.75 10.03
CA ARG A 258 -0.33 4.92 8.93
C ARG A 258 1.12 5.25 8.63
N ARG A 259 1.82 4.26 8.10
CA ARG A 259 3.19 4.35 7.61
C ARG A 259 3.19 4.32 6.08
N PHE A 260 3.91 5.24 5.44
CA PHE A 260 3.92 5.39 3.99
C PHE A 260 5.31 5.17 3.43
N VAL A 261 5.42 4.26 2.49
CA VAL A 261 6.64 4.03 1.72
C VAL A 261 6.48 4.71 0.36
N LEU A 262 7.27 5.74 0.11
CA LEU A 262 7.39 6.35 -1.23
C LEU A 262 8.45 5.57 -2.00
N PHE A 263 8.03 4.69 -2.89
CA PHE A 263 8.93 3.83 -3.63
C PHE A 263 9.13 4.34 -5.06
N PHE A 264 10.33 4.83 -5.34
CA PHE A 264 10.79 5.19 -6.68
C PHE A 264 11.58 4.04 -7.24
N ASP A 265 11.01 3.39 -8.23
CA ASP A 265 11.60 2.22 -8.85
C ASP A 265 12.37 2.58 -10.12
N ASP A 266 13.43 1.83 -10.36
CA ASP A 266 14.27 1.84 -11.57
C ASP A 266 14.79 3.23 -11.96
N ILE A 267 15.28 4.01 -10.97
CA ILE A 267 15.78 5.36 -11.17
C ILE A 267 17.06 5.36 -11.99
N GLU A 268 17.12 6.18 -13.02
CA GLU A 268 18.35 6.51 -13.73
C GLU A 268 19.11 7.61 -12.97
N THR A 269 20.02 7.21 -12.07
CA THR A 269 20.70 8.11 -11.13
C THR A 269 21.45 9.28 -11.77
N ASN A 270 21.85 9.15 -13.03
CA ASN A 270 22.52 10.20 -13.81
C ASN A 270 21.56 11.23 -14.43
N LYS A 271 20.25 10.96 -14.43
CA LYS A 271 19.22 11.87 -14.97
C LYS A 271 18.47 12.64 -13.89
N VAL A 272 18.66 12.34 -12.61
CA VAL A 272 17.95 12.96 -11.48
C VAL A 272 18.68 14.20 -11.02
N ASP A 273 17.97 15.32 -10.91
CA ASP A 273 18.45 16.48 -10.16
C ASP A 273 18.37 16.19 -8.65
N TRP A 274 19.44 15.63 -8.11
CA TRP A 274 19.55 15.25 -6.71
C TRP A 274 19.50 16.44 -5.74
N TYR A 275 19.83 17.64 -6.19
CA TYR A 275 19.69 18.83 -5.36
C TYR A 275 18.20 19.16 -5.17
N ARG A 276 17.46 19.20 -6.27
CA ARG A 276 16.01 19.46 -6.26
C ARG A 276 15.25 18.34 -5.53
N PHE A 277 15.61 17.08 -5.77
CA PHE A 277 15.03 15.95 -5.04
C PHE A 277 15.15 16.10 -3.53
N ARG A 278 16.34 16.49 -3.03
CA ARG A 278 16.57 16.70 -1.59
C ARG A 278 15.74 17.84 -1.02
N THR A 279 15.55 18.94 -1.75
CA THR A 279 14.73 20.07 -1.31
C THR A 279 13.25 19.72 -1.30
N ASN A 280 12.79 18.90 -2.24
CA ASN A 280 11.38 18.51 -2.36
C ASN A 280 10.92 17.55 -1.26
N VAL A 281 11.80 16.70 -0.73
CA VAL A 281 11.48 15.71 0.31
C VAL A 281 11.58 16.29 1.73
N GLY A 282 11.62 17.62 1.90
CA GLY A 282 11.57 18.24 3.22
C GLY A 282 12.86 18.94 3.66
N GLY A 283 13.55 19.59 2.73
CA GLY A 283 14.68 20.51 3.02
C GLY A 283 16.00 19.85 3.41
N ALA A 284 16.00 18.70 4.03
CA ALA A 284 17.21 18.00 4.48
C ALA A 284 17.25 16.51 4.14
N PHE A 285 16.41 16.01 3.22
CA PHE A 285 16.22 14.58 2.99
C PHE A 285 15.77 13.84 4.29
N SER A 286 14.96 14.53 5.08
CA SER A 286 14.34 14.00 6.28
C SER A 286 12.83 14.01 6.06
N PRO A 287 12.28 12.91 5.55
CA PRO A 287 10.83 12.78 5.45
C PRO A 287 10.19 12.79 6.85
N PRO A 288 8.89 13.09 6.95
CA PRO A 288 8.15 12.95 8.21
C PRO A 288 8.29 11.55 8.80
N ASP A 289 8.13 11.42 10.12
CA ASP A 289 8.33 10.14 10.84
C ASP A 289 7.46 8.99 10.31
N ASN A 290 6.31 9.29 9.73
CA ASN A 290 5.42 8.31 9.13
C ASN A 290 5.67 8.07 7.63
N VAL A 291 6.72 8.66 7.05
CA VAL A 291 7.07 8.51 5.63
C VAL A 291 8.50 8.01 5.49
N MET A 292 8.69 6.96 4.72
CA MET A 292 10.01 6.45 4.33
C MET A 292 10.17 6.48 2.82
N VAL A 293 11.32 6.93 2.36
CA VAL A 293 11.67 6.93 0.93
C VAL A 293 12.48 5.68 0.60
N VAL A 294 12.06 4.96 -0.44
CA VAL A 294 12.81 3.83 -1.00
C VAL A 294 13.16 4.15 -2.45
N LEU A 295 14.44 4.07 -2.77
CA LEU A 295 14.95 4.31 -4.10
C LEU A 295 15.58 3.03 -4.63
N SER A 296 15.20 2.59 -5.82
CA SER A 296 15.87 1.48 -6.51
C SER A 296 16.51 1.94 -7.81
N SER A 297 17.69 1.44 -8.11
CA SER A 297 18.41 1.77 -9.34
C SER A 297 19.26 0.59 -9.84
N ASN A 298 19.49 0.59 -11.17
CA ASN A 298 20.49 -0.25 -11.82
C ASN A 298 21.87 0.42 -11.83
N TYR A 299 21.98 1.67 -11.39
CA TYR A 299 23.18 2.48 -11.34
C TYR A 299 23.51 2.85 -9.89
N GLU A 300 24.78 3.15 -9.62
CA GLU A 300 25.19 3.61 -8.29
C GLU A 300 24.60 4.99 -7.94
N PHE A 301 24.26 5.17 -6.68
CA PHE A 301 23.81 6.47 -6.18
C PHE A 301 25.00 7.39 -5.92
N PRO A 302 24.83 8.73 -6.09
CA PRO A 302 25.85 9.70 -5.72
C PRO A 302 26.19 9.66 -4.23
N VAL A 303 27.43 9.96 -3.88
CA VAL A 303 27.91 9.96 -2.49
C VAL A 303 27.05 10.86 -1.59
N SER A 304 26.56 11.99 -2.12
CA SER A 304 25.68 12.92 -1.41
C SER A 304 24.32 12.31 -1.00
N ILE A 305 23.88 11.25 -1.66
CA ILE A 305 22.67 10.51 -1.34
C ILE A 305 23.00 9.31 -0.47
N LEU A 306 24.08 8.58 -0.78
CA LEU A 306 24.52 7.40 -0.01
C LEU A 306 24.75 7.71 1.48
N SER A 307 25.22 8.94 1.81
CA SER A 307 25.45 9.37 3.18
C SER A 307 24.16 9.61 4.01
N ARG A 308 22.98 9.55 3.37
CA ARG A 308 21.69 9.92 3.99
C ARG A 308 20.69 8.79 4.06
N GLY A 309 21.05 7.62 3.57
CA GLY A 309 20.18 6.45 3.55
C GLY A 309 20.94 5.17 3.87
N ARG A 310 20.19 4.13 4.18
CA ARG A 310 20.73 2.77 4.32
C ARG A 310 20.99 2.20 2.93
N ARG A 311 22.25 1.92 2.62
CA ARG A 311 22.62 1.26 1.34
C ARG A 311 22.31 -0.22 1.41
N LEU A 312 21.68 -0.73 0.36
CA LEU A 312 21.48 -2.15 0.10
C LEU A 312 22.01 -2.48 -1.30
N SER A 313 23.08 -3.26 -1.37
CA SER A 313 23.64 -3.77 -2.62
C SER A 313 23.49 -5.29 -2.66
N TYR A 314 23.05 -5.79 -3.80
CA TYR A 314 22.97 -7.23 -4.01
C TYR A 314 24.33 -7.80 -4.38
N PRO A 315 24.74 -8.92 -3.78
CA PRO A 315 25.89 -9.67 -4.28
C PRO A 315 25.69 -10.09 -5.74
N VAL A 316 26.78 -10.18 -6.47
CA VAL A 316 26.75 -10.67 -7.87
C VAL A 316 26.15 -12.07 -7.92
N PHE A 317 25.35 -12.33 -8.94
CA PHE A 317 24.81 -13.67 -9.20
C PHE A 317 25.91 -14.56 -9.75
N ASP A 318 26.33 -15.52 -8.94
CA ASP A 318 27.38 -16.49 -9.19
C ASP A 318 26.86 -17.92 -8.94
N GLU A 319 27.75 -18.91 -9.05
CA GLU A 319 27.43 -20.31 -8.80
C GLU A 319 26.91 -20.53 -7.36
N VAL A 320 27.49 -19.83 -6.39
CA VAL A 320 27.07 -19.93 -4.98
C VAL A 320 25.63 -19.44 -4.82
N ARG A 321 25.30 -18.29 -5.42
CA ARG A 321 23.95 -17.74 -5.38
C ARG A 321 22.93 -18.58 -6.15
N CYS A 322 23.35 -19.16 -7.28
CA CYS A 322 22.55 -20.12 -8.01
C CYS A 322 22.22 -21.33 -7.14
N THR A 323 23.21 -21.92 -6.51
CA THR A 323 23.08 -23.06 -5.59
C THR A 323 22.12 -22.73 -4.43
N GLU A 324 22.29 -21.60 -3.74
CA GLU A 324 21.39 -21.15 -2.66
C GLU A 324 19.94 -21.05 -3.13
N MET A 325 19.70 -20.48 -4.32
CA MET A 325 18.35 -20.34 -4.86
C MET A 325 17.72 -21.68 -5.22
N VAL A 326 18.50 -22.62 -5.77
CA VAL A 326 18.02 -23.98 -6.05
C VAL A 326 17.73 -24.74 -4.76
N GLU A 327 18.56 -24.62 -3.74
CA GLU A 327 18.28 -25.21 -2.43
C GLU A 327 16.99 -24.68 -1.81
N ASP A 328 16.79 -23.35 -1.83
CA ASP A 328 15.58 -22.72 -1.29
C ASP A 328 14.33 -23.17 -2.07
N PHE A 329 14.44 -23.27 -3.42
CA PHE A 329 13.37 -23.82 -4.24
C PHE A 329 13.02 -25.27 -3.84
N LEU A 330 14.02 -26.12 -3.64
CA LEU A 330 13.80 -27.50 -3.25
C LEU A 330 13.21 -27.62 -1.83
N ARG A 331 13.59 -26.71 -0.92
CA ARG A 331 12.96 -26.62 0.42
C ARG A 331 11.49 -26.21 0.30
N ASP A 332 11.18 -25.23 -0.53
CA ASP A 332 9.78 -24.84 -0.83
C ASP A 332 8.99 -25.97 -1.49
N PHE A 333 9.68 -26.82 -2.24
CA PHE A 333 9.12 -28.02 -2.85
C PHE A 333 8.91 -29.16 -1.86
N GLY A 334 9.31 -28.98 -0.58
CA GLY A 334 9.08 -29.90 0.54
C GLY A 334 10.30 -30.73 0.96
N LEU A 335 11.47 -30.52 0.35
CA LEU A 335 12.71 -31.20 0.76
C LEU A 335 13.37 -30.42 1.90
N LYS A 336 13.27 -30.89 3.12
CA LYS A 336 13.94 -30.24 4.28
C LYS A 336 15.46 -30.13 4.12
N ARG A 337 16.07 -31.16 3.53
CA ARG A 337 17.51 -31.23 3.26
C ARG A 337 17.72 -31.64 1.78
N PRO A 338 17.84 -30.63 0.88
CA PRO A 338 18.07 -30.96 -0.52
C PRO A 338 19.39 -31.70 -0.75
N PRO A 339 19.37 -32.85 -1.45
CA PRO A 339 20.57 -33.61 -1.77
C PRO A 339 21.54 -32.79 -2.65
N ARG A 340 22.81 -32.75 -2.32
CA ARG A 340 23.82 -31.96 -3.07
C ARG A 340 23.88 -32.32 -4.56
N ASN A 341 23.80 -33.61 -4.88
CA ASN A 341 23.79 -34.08 -6.26
C ASN A 341 22.55 -33.58 -7.05
N LEU A 342 21.39 -33.46 -6.43
CA LEU A 342 20.18 -32.91 -7.04
C LEU A 342 20.33 -31.38 -7.25
N VAL A 343 20.85 -30.67 -6.27
CA VAL A 343 21.14 -29.24 -6.40
C VAL A 343 22.11 -28.98 -7.54
N SER A 344 23.23 -29.74 -7.60
CA SER A 344 24.21 -29.64 -8.69
C SER A 344 23.61 -29.98 -10.06
N LEU A 345 22.75 -30.99 -10.13
CA LEU A 345 22.07 -31.38 -11.37
C LEU A 345 21.20 -30.24 -11.91
N ILE A 346 20.35 -29.65 -11.05
CA ILE A 346 19.45 -28.55 -11.45
C ILE A 346 20.24 -27.31 -11.86
N SER A 347 21.32 -26.98 -11.13
CA SER A 347 22.19 -25.84 -11.44
C SER A 347 22.93 -26.05 -12.78
N ALA A 348 23.40 -27.26 -13.05
CA ALA A 348 24.05 -27.61 -14.31
C ALA A 348 23.07 -27.56 -15.50
N ASP A 349 21.86 -28.12 -15.33
CA ASP A 349 20.81 -28.12 -16.36
C ASP A 349 20.40 -26.67 -16.73
N TYR A 350 20.27 -25.78 -15.73
CA TYR A 350 20.03 -24.36 -15.97
C TYR A 350 21.16 -23.69 -16.78
N THR A 351 22.41 -23.99 -16.45
CA THR A 351 23.56 -23.44 -17.14
C THR A 351 23.66 -23.99 -18.57
N GLU A 352 23.32 -25.25 -18.77
CA GLU A 352 23.26 -25.88 -20.12
C GLU A 352 22.16 -25.23 -20.97
N GLU A 353 20.96 -25.01 -20.41
CA GLU A 353 19.86 -24.31 -21.11
C GLU A 353 20.24 -22.89 -21.52
N PHE A 354 21.06 -22.20 -20.72
CA PHE A 354 21.65 -20.92 -21.12
C PHE A 354 22.61 -21.09 -22.29
N GLY A 355 23.50 -22.09 -22.26
CA GLY A 355 24.39 -22.42 -23.37
C GLY A 355 23.62 -22.71 -24.67
N GLN A 356 22.42 -23.29 -24.55
CA GLN A 356 21.49 -23.52 -25.66
C GLN A 356 20.72 -22.27 -26.10
N LYS A 357 21.05 -21.09 -25.55
CA LYS A 357 20.40 -19.79 -25.83
C LYS A 357 18.90 -19.71 -25.51
N LYS A 358 18.42 -20.53 -24.58
CA LYS A 358 17.04 -20.43 -24.07
C LYS A 358 16.82 -19.21 -23.17
N PHE A 359 17.90 -18.66 -22.60
CA PHE A 359 17.93 -17.45 -21.81
C PHE A 359 18.97 -16.47 -22.36
N THR A 360 18.69 -15.18 -22.21
CA THR A 360 19.57 -14.09 -22.67
C THR A 360 20.69 -13.76 -21.69
N GLU A 361 20.50 -14.14 -20.41
CA GLU A 361 21.43 -13.86 -19.31
C GLU A 361 21.31 -14.92 -18.23
N LEU A 362 22.36 -15.07 -17.43
CA LEU A 362 22.30 -15.79 -16.15
C LEU A 362 21.99 -14.77 -15.05
N SER A 363 20.79 -14.84 -14.50
CA SER A 363 20.33 -13.90 -13.47
C SER A 363 19.33 -14.57 -12.52
N PRO A 364 19.07 -13.99 -11.33
CA PRO A 364 18.01 -14.48 -10.45
C PRO A 364 16.65 -14.57 -11.14
N ARG A 365 16.30 -13.64 -12.02
CA ARG A 365 15.03 -13.64 -12.78
C ARG A 365 14.92 -14.85 -13.69
N THR A 366 15.97 -15.11 -14.46
CA THR A 366 15.96 -16.23 -15.43
C THR A 366 16.01 -17.57 -14.70
N LEU A 367 16.76 -17.68 -13.60
CA LEU A 367 16.74 -18.87 -12.75
C LEU A 367 15.35 -19.10 -12.14
N MET A 368 14.71 -18.07 -11.58
CA MET A 368 13.36 -18.21 -11.03
C MET A 368 12.33 -18.68 -12.08
N ARG A 369 12.44 -18.16 -13.30
CA ARG A 369 11.61 -18.60 -14.42
C ARG A 369 11.88 -20.07 -14.77
N TYR A 370 13.15 -20.45 -14.83
CA TYR A 370 13.56 -21.82 -15.07
C TYR A 370 13.03 -22.77 -13.98
N LEU A 371 13.19 -22.43 -12.70
CA LEU A 371 12.74 -23.23 -11.58
C LEU A 371 11.19 -23.38 -11.55
N SER A 372 10.46 -22.34 -11.91
CA SER A 372 9.02 -22.41 -12.03
C SER A 372 8.56 -23.42 -13.07
N ILE A 373 9.21 -23.41 -14.25
CA ILE A 373 8.94 -24.40 -15.31
C ILE A 373 9.37 -25.81 -14.86
N TYR A 374 10.57 -25.89 -14.24
CA TYR A 374 11.10 -27.14 -13.70
C TYR A 374 10.15 -27.80 -12.71
N GLY A 375 9.56 -27.01 -11.78
CA GLY A 375 8.60 -27.48 -10.81
C GLY A 375 7.25 -27.91 -11.39
N MET A 376 6.89 -27.47 -12.60
CA MET A 376 5.67 -27.87 -13.31
C MET A 376 5.88 -29.12 -14.17
N ASP A 377 7.10 -29.40 -14.60
CA ASP A 377 7.43 -30.52 -15.46
C ASP A 377 7.32 -31.86 -14.72
N ARG A 378 6.46 -32.76 -15.22
CA ARG A 378 6.19 -34.04 -14.57
C ARG A 378 7.41 -34.95 -14.48
N GLN A 379 8.27 -34.93 -15.52
CA GLN A 379 9.47 -35.77 -15.54
C GLN A 379 10.53 -35.23 -14.57
N LYS A 380 10.73 -33.91 -14.56
CA LYS A 380 11.67 -33.26 -13.63
C LYS A 380 11.22 -33.42 -12.17
N ARG A 381 9.90 -33.35 -11.88
CA ARG A 381 9.32 -33.69 -10.57
C ARG A 381 9.61 -35.12 -10.12
N ARG A 382 9.53 -36.08 -11.06
CA ARG A 382 9.92 -37.48 -10.78
C ARG A 382 11.38 -37.60 -10.43
N THR A 383 12.26 -36.93 -11.16
CA THR A 383 13.71 -36.89 -10.85
C THR A 383 13.95 -36.34 -9.44
N ILE A 384 13.25 -35.24 -9.04
CA ILE A 384 13.34 -34.74 -7.67
C ILE A 384 12.93 -35.84 -6.67
N ALA A 385 11.80 -36.50 -6.91
CA ALA A 385 11.31 -37.53 -6.01
C ALA A 385 12.26 -38.73 -5.91
N GLU A 386 12.77 -39.23 -7.04
CA GLU A 386 13.69 -40.38 -7.09
C GLU A 386 15.03 -40.09 -6.43
N MET A 387 15.59 -38.91 -6.65
CA MET A 387 16.86 -38.49 -6.04
C MET A 387 16.71 -38.16 -4.55
N SER A 388 15.53 -37.81 -4.07
CA SER A 388 15.27 -37.57 -2.64
C SER A 388 14.99 -38.84 -1.84
N LEU A 389 14.81 -39.99 -2.49
CA LEU A 389 14.54 -41.30 -1.86
C LEU A 389 15.77 -41.94 -1.17
N GLY A 390 16.91 -41.31 -1.14
CA GLY A 390 18.18 -41.96 -0.75
C GLY A 390 18.88 -41.41 0.49
N GLU A 391 18.36 -40.37 1.13
CA GLU A 391 19.07 -39.83 2.32
C GLU A 391 18.80 -40.67 3.57
N VAL A 392 19.82 -41.37 3.98
CA VAL A 392 19.88 -42.04 5.29
C VAL A 392 20.40 -41.05 6.31
N ILE A 393 19.56 -40.65 7.25
CA ILE A 393 19.96 -39.79 8.37
C ILE A 393 20.30 -40.68 9.55
N THR A 394 21.52 -40.56 10.08
CA THR A 394 21.88 -41.15 11.35
C THR A 394 21.38 -40.25 12.47
N LYS A 395 20.45 -40.73 13.29
CA LYS A 395 20.01 -40.02 14.50
C LYS A 395 21.15 -39.92 15.52
N PRO A 396 21.08 -38.98 16.51
CA PRO A 396 22.09 -38.86 17.58
C PRO A 396 22.29 -40.14 18.38
N ASP A 397 21.30 -41.03 18.40
CA ASP A 397 21.33 -42.34 19.05
C ASP A 397 21.95 -43.45 18.18
N GLY A 398 22.41 -43.13 16.95
CA GLY A 398 22.99 -44.07 16.02
C GLY A 398 21.97 -44.81 15.14
N GLU A 399 20.65 -44.56 15.30
CA GLU A 399 19.61 -45.19 14.52
C GLU A 399 19.54 -44.56 13.10
N LEU A 400 19.44 -45.39 12.07
CA LEU A 400 19.30 -44.97 10.67
C LEU A 400 17.85 -44.64 10.37
N PHE A 401 17.59 -43.41 9.89
CA PHE A 401 16.28 -42.94 9.53
C PHE A 401 16.22 -42.53 8.07
N TYR A 402 15.17 -42.91 7.35
CA TYR A 402 14.92 -42.47 5.98
C TYR A 402 13.93 -41.33 6.00
N GLU A 403 14.34 -40.15 5.53
CA GLU A 403 13.43 -39.00 5.36
C GLU A 403 12.83 -39.03 3.94
N PHE A 404 11.51 -39.14 3.87
CA PHE A 404 10.78 -39.13 2.61
C PHE A 404 9.96 -37.84 2.47
N ASN A 405 9.95 -37.25 1.30
CA ASN A 405 8.91 -36.29 0.97
C ASN A 405 7.62 -37.04 0.56
N ILE A 406 6.87 -37.51 1.59
CA ILE A 406 5.66 -38.30 1.40
C ILE A 406 4.61 -37.55 0.58
N GLU A 407 4.50 -36.24 0.74
CA GLU A 407 3.52 -35.41 0.00
C GLU A 407 3.86 -35.32 -1.49
N LEU A 408 5.12 -35.09 -1.82
CA LEU A 408 5.59 -35.10 -3.20
C LEU A 408 5.36 -36.49 -3.85
N MET A 409 5.74 -37.54 -3.15
CA MET A 409 5.56 -38.90 -3.61
C MET A 409 4.07 -39.26 -3.82
N ARG A 410 3.21 -38.83 -2.88
CA ARG A 410 1.76 -38.99 -2.98
C ARG A 410 1.19 -38.27 -4.19
N SER A 411 1.64 -37.06 -4.46
CA SER A 411 1.21 -36.25 -5.60
C SER A 411 1.61 -36.84 -6.97
N LEU A 412 2.74 -37.55 -7.02
CA LEU A 412 3.30 -38.12 -8.25
C LEU A 412 2.81 -39.55 -8.55
N TYR A 413 2.69 -40.35 -7.52
CA TYR A 413 2.47 -41.81 -7.67
C TYR A 413 1.17 -42.32 -7.04
N GLY A 414 0.49 -41.47 -6.25
CA GLY A 414 -0.75 -41.82 -5.55
C GLY A 414 -0.54 -42.56 -4.23
N GLU A 415 -1.62 -42.63 -3.42
CA GLU A 415 -1.63 -43.20 -2.07
C GLU A 415 -1.25 -44.70 -2.03
N GLU A 416 -1.73 -45.48 -2.99
CA GLU A 416 -1.46 -46.92 -3.05
C GLU A 416 0.02 -47.24 -3.30
N TYR A 417 0.67 -46.44 -4.14
CA TYR A 417 2.10 -46.60 -4.37
C TYR A 417 2.90 -46.31 -3.09
N ILE A 418 2.53 -45.26 -2.35
CA ILE A 418 3.18 -44.89 -1.09
C ILE A 418 3.01 -46.04 -0.05
N LYS A 419 1.82 -46.58 0.09
CA LYS A 419 1.56 -47.72 0.99
C LYS A 419 2.43 -48.92 0.66
N LYS A 420 2.58 -49.23 -0.64
CA LYS A 420 3.43 -50.33 -1.10
C LYS A 420 4.90 -50.04 -0.82
N LEU A 421 5.39 -48.84 -1.14
CA LEU A 421 6.78 -48.42 -0.93
C LEU A 421 7.16 -48.47 0.56
N LEU A 422 6.31 -47.95 1.42
CA LEU A 422 6.53 -47.98 2.88
C LEU A 422 6.54 -49.43 3.42
N LYS A 423 5.63 -50.26 2.90
CA LYS A 423 5.56 -51.68 3.30
C LYS A 423 6.79 -52.47 2.86
N ASP A 424 7.29 -52.23 1.65
CA ASP A 424 8.47 -52.91 1.10
C ASP A 424 9.77 -52.47 1.79
N LYS A 425 9.87 -51.18 2.16
CA LYS A 425 11.06 -50.66 2.89
C LYS A 425 11.04 -51.00 4.37
N LEU A 426 9.86 -51.02 5.03
CA LEU A 426 9.76 -51.49 6.42
C LEU A 426 9.99 -53.01 6.59
N LYS A 427 9.91 -53.79 5.51
CA LYS A 427 10.29 -55.21 5.55
C LYS A 427 11.78 -55.47 5.41
N ASN A 428 12.53 -54.48 4.94
CA ASN A 428 13.98 -54.57 4.74
C ASN A 428 14.79 -53.80 5.82
N LEU A 429 14.13 -53.29 6.82
CA LEU A 429 14.66 -52.80 8.11
C LEU A 429 14.43 -53.81 9.20
#